data_82267a2a0523eec6d6064686b7ea5059
#
_entry.id   82267a2a0523eec6d6064686b7ea5059
#
_cell.length_a   1.000
_cell.length_b   1.000
_cell.length_c   1.000
_cell.angle_alpha   90.00
_cell.angle_beta   90.00
_cell.angle_gamma   90.00
#
_symmetry.space_group_name_H-M   'P 1'
#
loop_
_entity.id
_entity.type
_entity.pdbx_description
1 polymer ?
#
loop_
_entity_poly.entity_id
_entity_poly.type
_entity_poly.pdbx_seq_one_letter_code
_entity_poly.pdbx_strand_id
1 'polypeptide(L)'
;MSLSLLRSVALVALAPAMAAAQAAPAPAAAGAAAYDFAGATRPAVTYGPRPFYLIDKLPAGALKDKLMSCVGQTPTVSEFSIGHRGAPLQFPEHTVESNLAAAVMGAGVLECDVAFTGDKQLVCRHAQNDLHTTTNILATPLADKCTVPFTPAANGQPANAECRTSDITLAEFRTLKPKMDSSDPTATTVEDYMGGNATWRTDLYTNGAHLMTHAESIQLFKALGAKFTPELKAAVEEMPFEGYGNDDYAQAIVDEYKAAGIPPEDVILQSFEIGHIDYWLANEPEFAATAAYLVDPDLVEGFDNQNPETWGMYAPQPLADKGIRTIAPALTMMIVPGPNGDMVASEFAKAVKAAGMDLIGWSLERSGPITPENGGGWYYGSVASVAQDDGAIYEMVDTLAQEVGVKGIFSDWPATVTYYANCMGL
;
A
#
# COMPACT_ATOMS: atom_id res chain seq x y z
N MET A 1 -38.88 -85.20 12.38
CA MET A 1 -39.35 -85.02 11.02
C MET A 1 -39.61 -83.51 10.81
N SER A 2 -39.07 -83.03 9.70
CA SER A 2 -39.19 -81.70 9.09
C SER A 2 -38.24 -80.59 9.55
N LEU A 3 -37.19 -80.42 8.75
CA LEU A 3 -36.31 -79.27 8.74
C LEU A 3 -37.05 -78.06 8.15
N SER A 4 -36.81 -76.87 8.74
CA SER A 4 -37.15 -75.62 8.09
C SER A 4 -35.92 -74.72 8.11
N LEU A 5 -35.37 -74.45 6.88
CA LEU A 5 -34.24 -73.55 6.65
C LEU A 5 -34.70 -72.07 6.74
N LEU A 6 -34.09 -71.31 7.62
CA LEU A 6 -34.18 -69.83 7.62
C LEU A 6 -32.98 -69.30 6.84
N ARG A 7 -33.29 -68.67 5.70
CA ARG A 7 -32.30 -67.87 4.91
C ARG A 7 -32.28 -66.43 5.44
N SER A 8 -31.10 -66.06 5.96
CA SER A 8 -30.80 -64.66 6.33
C SER A 8 -30.50 -63.83 5.08
N VAL A 9 -31.32 -62.78 4.83
CA VAL A 9 -31.05 -61.79 3.77
C VAL A 9 -30.29 -60.64 4.41
N ALA A 10 -29.05 -60.44 4.02
CA ALA A 10 -28.24 -59.29 4.42
C ALA A 10 -28.69 -58.06 3.56
N LEU A 11 -29.22 -57.04 4.23
CA LEU A 11 -29.47 -55.73 3.61
C LEU A 11 -28.14 -54.95 3.58
N VAL A 12 -27.62 -54.74 2.39
CA VAL A 12 -26.51 -53.80 2.16
C VAL A 12 -27.12 -52.39 2.00
N ALA A 13 -26.91 -51.53 2.99
CA ALA A 13 -27.29 -50.13 2.91
C ALA A 13 -26.22 -49.38 2.06
N LEU A 14 -26.59 -48.97 0.83
CA LEU A 14 -25.82 -47.99 0.08
C LEU A 14 -26.11 -46.61 0.67
N ALA A 15 -25.09 -45.98 1.27
CA ALA A 15 -25.11 -44.57 1.59
C ALA A 15 -24.89 -43.75 0.27
N PRO A 16 -25.66 -42.70 0.01
CA PRO A 16 -25.38 -41.82 -1.13
C PRO A 16 -24.18 -40.97 -0.82
N ALA A 17 -23.11 -41.05 -1.67
CA ALA A 17 -22.02 -40.11 -1.67
C ALA A 17 -22.58 -38.75 -2.13
N MET A 18 -22.64 -37.76 -1.23
CA MET A 18 -22.84 -36.38 -1.61
C MET A 18 -21.55 -35.90 -2.31
N ALA A 19 -21.61 -35.76 -3.63
CA ALA A 19 -20.63 -35.02 -4.36
C ALA A 19 -20.75 -33.54 -3.96
N ALA A 20 -19.70 -32.99 -3.35
CA ALA A 20 -19.56 -31.56 -3.18
C ALA A 20 -19.58 -30.91 -4.58
N ALA A 21 -20.62 -30.16 -4.86
CA ALA A 21 -20.67 -29.34 -6.07
C ALA A 21 -19.66 -28.19 -5.86
N GLN A 22 -18.54 -28.26 -6.57
CA GLN A 22 -17.66 -27.12 -6.73
C GLN A 22 -18.49 -26.02 -7.42
N ALA A 23 -18.64 -24.90 -6.75
CA ALA A 23 -19.25 -23.71 -7.35
C ALA A 23 -18.39 -23.32 -8.56
N ALA A 24 -19.01 -23.26 -9.74
CA ALA A 24 -18.35 -22.73 -10.91
C ALA A 24 -17.97 -21.26 -10.64
N PRO A 25 -16.78 -20.79 -11.08
CA PRO A 25 -16.43 -19.39 -10.95
C PRO A 25 -17.51 -18.53 -11.61
N ALA A 26 -17.96 -17.50 -10.92
CA ALA A 26 -18.95 -16.57 -11.45
C ALA A 26 -18.45 -16.00 -12.79
N PRO A 27 -19.32 -15.86 -13.81
CA PRO A 27 -18.92 -15.26 -15.08
C PRO A 27 -18.47 -13.82 -14.82
N ALA A 28 -17.29 -13.44 -15.35
CA ALA A 28 -16.81 -12.07 -15.32
C ALA A 28 -17.92 -11.15 -15.83
N ALA A 29 -18.35 -10.20 -15.00
CA ALA A 29 -19.37 -9.25 -15.37
C ALA A 29 -18.91 -8.45 -16.59
N ALA A 30 -19.75 -8.33 -17.63
CA ALA A 30 -19.52 -7.48 -18.77
C ALA A 30 -19.66 -6.01 -18.34
N GLY A 31 -18.63 -5.51 -17.67
CA GLY A 31 -18.42 -4.09 -17.33
C GLY A 31 -17.60 -3.38 -18.41
N ALA A 32 -17.46 -2.05 -18.32
CA ALA A 32 -16.62 -1.26 -19.23
C ALA A 32 -15.31 -1.98 -19.52
N ALA A 33 -14.85 -1.90 -20.79
CA ALA A 33 -13.68 -2.68 -21.26
C ALA A 33 -12.51 -2.50 -20.29
N ALA A 34 -11.91 -3.61 -19.90
CA ALA A 34 -10.66 -3.62 -19.15
C ALA A 34 -9.62 -2.78 -19.89
N TYR A 35 -8.78 -2.04 -19.15
CA TYR A 35 -7.69 -1.30 -19.77
C TYR A 35 -6.76 -2.29 -20.48
N ASP A 36 -6.47 -2.04 -21.78
CA ASP A 36 -5.59 -2.90 -22.56
C ASP A 36 -4.14 -2.45 -22.39
N PHE A 37 -3.34 -3.24 -21.69
CA PHE A 37 -1.91 -3.03 -21.52
C PHE A 37 -1.06 -3.72 -22.59
N ALA A 38 -1.68 -4.31 -23.64
CA ALA A 38 -0.94 -4.94 -24.73
C ALA A 38 -0.02 -3.93 -25.43
N GLY A 39 1.30 -4.15 -25.30
CA GLY A 39 2.31 -3.23 -25.82
C GLY A 39 2.72 -2.09 -24.85
N ALA A 40 2.18 -2.04 -23.64
CA ALA A 40 2.73 -1.16 -22.61
C ALA A 40 4.19 -1.58 -22.32
N THR A 41 5.07 -0.59 -22.27
CA THR A 41 6.47 -0.78 -21.90
C THR A 41 6.90 0.34 -20.98
N ARG A 42 7.87 0.06 -20.10
CA ARG A 42 8.43 1.10 -19.26
C ARG A 42 9.07 2.20 -20.13
N PRO A 43 8.67 3.46 -19.97
CA PRO A 43 9.37 4.58 -20.61
C PRO A 43 10.80 4.73 -20.04
N ALA A 44 11.62 5.55 -20.70
CA ALA A 44 12.94 5.87 -20.16
C ALA A 44 12.83 6.55 -18.79
N VAL A 45 13.66 6.12 -17.84
CA VAL A 45 13.67 6.66 -16.49
C VAL A 45 14.14 8.12 -16.49
N THR A 46 13.49 8.96 -15.70
CA THR A 46 13.90 10.36 -15.47
C THR A 46 13.63 10.77 -14.03
N TYR A 47 14.53 11.55 -13.46
CA TYR A 47 14.37 12.05 -12.09
C TYR A 47 13.49 13.30 -11.99
N GLY A 48 13.35 14.08 -13.07
CA GLY A 48 12.77 15.41 -13.01
C GLY A 48 13.54 16.37 -12.09
N PRO A 49 12.96 17.50 -11.68
CA PRO A 49 13.66 18.53 -10.91
C PRO A 49 13.77 18.28 -9.40
N ARG A 50 12.88 17.46 -8.82
CA ARG A 50 12.75 17.31 -7.36
C ARG A 50 14.01 16.87 -6.63
N PRO A 51 14.75 15.84 -7.09
CA PRO A 51 15.99 15.43 -6.43
C PRO A 51 17.02 16.57 -6.33
N PHE A 52 17.16 17.36 -7.37
CA PHE A 52 18.12 18.48 -7.41
C PHE A 52 17.71 19.63 -6.48
N TYR A 53 16.41 19.91 -6.38
CA TYR A 53 15.88 20.86 -5.41
C TYR A 53 16.20 20.42 -3.97
N LEU A 54 16.00 19.14 -3.63
CA LEU A 54 16.29 18.61 -2.30
C LEU A 54 17.79 18.64 -1.98
N ILE A 55 18.66 18.32 -2.95
CA ILE A 55 20.12 18.39 -2.79
C ILE A 55 20.55 19.84 -2.54
N ASP A 56 19.96 20.80 -3.25
CA ASP A 56 20.29 22.22 -3.04
C ASP A 56 20.01 22.66 -1.59
N LYS A 57 18.96 22.13 -0.97
CA LYS A 57 18.57 22.38 0.42
C LYS A 57 19.47 21.71 1.46
N LEU A 58 20.15 20.61 1.13
CA LEU A 58 21.06 19.97 2.07
C LEU A 58 22.12 20.95 2.61
N PRO A 59 22.49 20.85 3.88
CA PRO A 59 23.65 21.56 4.40
C PRO A 59 24.92 21.12 3.68
N ALA A 60 25.95 22.00 3.66
CA ALA A 60 27.26 21.63 3.11
C ALA A 60 27.85 20.45 3.90
N GLY A 61 28.29 19.41 3.21
CA GLY A 61 28.84 18.21 3.84
C GLY A 61 28.97 17.03 2.87
N ALA A 62 29.45 15.92 3.41
CA ALA A 62 29.78 14.74 2.62
C ALA A 62 28.58 14.17 1.81
N LEU A 63 27.38 14.16 2.40
CA LEU A 63 26.19 13.68 1.70
C LEU A 63 25.83 14.56 0.51
N LYS A 64 25.80 15.90 0.71
CA LYS A 64 25.57 16.85 -0.39
C LYS A 64 26.61 16.69 -1.51
N ASP A 65 27.89 16.64 -1.14
CA ASP A 65 28.99 16.49 -2.11
C ASP A 65 28.87 15.17 -2.89
N LYS A 66 28.52 14.08 -2.21
CA LYS A 66 28.30 12.78 -2.83
C LYS A 66 27.13 12.83 -3.82
N LEU A 67 25.96 13.33 -3.41
CA LEU A 67 24.79 13.44 -4.28
C LEU A 67 25.05 14.38 -5.46
N MET A 68 25.73 15.50 -5.24
CA MET A 68 26.13 16.39 -6.33
C MET A 68 27.08 15.73 -7.33
N SER A 69 27.97 14.84 -6.89
CA SER A 69 28.86 14.11 -7.77
C SER A 69 28.15 13.17 -8.75
N CYS A 70 26.90 12.82 -8.46
CA CYS A 70 26.06 11.96 -9.29
C CYS A 70 25.20 12.74 -10.29
N VAL A 71 25.30 14.07 -10.32
CA VAL A 71 24.61 14.90 -11.33
C VAL A 71 25.08 14.50 -12.71
N GLY A 72 24.15 14.13 -13.60
CA GLY A 72 24.46 13.65 -14.94
C GLY A 72 24.63 12.13 -15.05
N GLN A 73 24.51 11.36 -13.97
CA GLN A 73 24.38 9.90 -14.06
C GLN A 73 23.17 9.50 -14.91
N THR A 74 23.27 8.38 -15.61
CA THR A 74 22.13 7.82 -16.36
C THR A 74 21.12 7.25 -15.37
N PRO A 75 19.85 7.71 -15.41
CA PRO A 75 18.82 7.16 -14.56
C PRO A 75 18.53 5.67 -14.87
N THR A 76 18.45 4.86 -13.83
CA THR A 76 18.10 3.43 -13.93
C THR A 76 17.03 3.07 -12.92
N VAL A 77 16.34 1.95 -13.17
CA VAL A 77 15.36 1.38 -12.24
C VAL A 77 16.11 0.89 -10.98
N SER A 78 15.50 1.07 -9.80
CA SER A 78 15.99 0.49 -8.56
C SER A 78 14.84 -0.12 -7.76
N GLU A 79 15.02 -1.36 -7.29
CA GLU A 79 14.06 -2.04 -6.39
C GLU A 79 14.06 -1.42 -4.97
N PHE A 80 15.08 -0.65 -4.63
CA PHE A 80 15.12 0.15 -3.40
C PHE A 80 14.05 1.27 -3.40
N SER A 81 13.61 1.70 -4.58
CA SER A 81 12.58 2.72 -4.79
C SER A 81 11.22 2.06 -5.01
N ILE A 82 10.30 2.28 -4.09
CA ILE A 82 8.93 1.74 -4.11
C ILE A 82 7.96 2.87 -4.36
N GLY A 83 7.12 2.75 -5.39
CA GLY A 83 6.06 3.71 -5.68
C GLY A 83 4.88 3.50 -4.73
N HIS A 84 4.75 4.34 -3.70
CA HIS A 84 3.65 4.33 -2.75
C HIS A 84 2.37 4.81 -3.43
N ARG A 85 1.40 3.90 -3.68
CA ARG A 85 0.17 4.18 -4.45
C ARG A 85 0.45 4.76 -5.86
N GLY A 86 1.63 4.51 -6.42
CA GLY A 86 2.19 5.14 -7.60
C GLY A 86 3.00 6.39 -7.29
N ALA A 87 2.57 7.57 -7.75
CA ALA A 87 3.21 8.87 -7.51
C ALA A 87 2.16 9.92 -7.06
N PRO A 88 1.51 9.74 -5.89
CA PRO A 88 0.32 10.49 -5.50
C PRO A 88 0.60 11.94 -5.05
N LEU A 89 1.86 12.40 -5.10
CA LEU A 89 2.16 13.81 -4.88
C LEU A 89 1.46 14.71 -5.92
N GLN A 90 1.26 14.23 -7.16
CA GLN A 90 0.62 14.98 -8.25
C GLN A 90 -0.37 14.16 -9.09
N PHE A 91 -0.54 12.87 -8.82
CA PHE A 91 -1.46 11.98 -9.54
C PHE A 91 -2.50 11.41 -8.57
N PRO A 92 -3.74 11.18 -8.98
CA PRO A 92 -4.67 10.42 -8.15
C PRO A 92 -4.10 9.05 -7.81
N GLU A 93 -4.11 8.69 -6.54
CA GLU A 93 -3.52 7.44 -6.05
C GLU A 93 -4.15 6.19 -6.69
N HIS A 94 -3.36 5.11 -6.81
CA HIS A 94 -3.79 3.81 -7.32
C HIS A 94 -4.43 3.86 -8.73
N THR A 95 -4.05 4.85 -9.54
CA THR A 95 -4.46 4.93 -10.95
C THR A 95 -3.39 4.39 -11.88
N VAL A 96 -3.78 4.06 -13.10
CA VAL A 96 -2.85 3.70 -14.19
C VAL A 96 -1.77 4.76 -14.32
N GLU A 97 -2.16 6.03 -14.37
CA GLU A 97 -1.28 7.18 -14.60
C GLU A 97 -0.32 7.42 -13.43
N SER A 98 -0.78 7.23 -12.20
CA SER A 98 0.06 7.32 -11.00
C SER A 98 1.18 6.29 -11.03
N ASN A 99 0.86 5.04 -11.36
CA ASN A 99 1.83 3.97 -11.46
C ASN A 99 2.76 4.09 -12.69
N LEU A 100 2.26 4.58 -13.82
CA LEU A 100 3.11 4.93 -14.96
C LEU A 100 4.11 6.03 -14.59
N ALA A 101 3.67 7.07 -13.85
CA ALA A 101 4.56 8.12 -13.38
C ALA A 101 5.65 7.57 -12.44
N ALA A 102 5.28 6.71 -11.49
CA ALA A 102 6.25 6.06 -10.61
C ALA A 102 7.28 5.22 -11.39
N ALA A 103 6.83 4.46 -12.40
CA ALA A 103 7.70 3.69 -13.27
C ALA A 103 8.65 4.60 -14.08
N VAL A 104 8.18 5.75 -14.60
CA VAL A 104 9.01 6.77 -15.26
C VAL A 104 10.05 7.35 -14.30
N MET A 105 9.73 7.47 -13.02
CA MET A 105 10.65 7.93 -11.97
C MET A 105 11.63 6.83 -11.50
N GLY A 106 11.55 5.62 -12.07
CA GLY A 106 12.50 4.54 -11.82
C GLY A 106 12.16 3.64 -10.63
N ALA A 107 10.95 3.71 -10.08
CA ALA A 107 10.50 2.75 -9.09
C ALA A 107 10.60 1.31 -9.63
N GLY A 108 11.33 0.45 -8.94
CA GLY A 108 11.47 -0.97 -9.28
C GLY A 108 10.35 -1.83 -8.74
N VAL A 109 9.64 -1.34 -7.71
CA VAL A 109 8.49 -1.98 -7.07
C VAL A 109 7.31 -1.02 -7.12
N LEU A 110 6.11 -1.52 -7.45
CA LEU A 110 4.88 -0.73 -7.52
C LEU A 110 3.80 -1.33 -6.62
N GLU A 111 2.97 -0.45 -6.07
CA GLU A 111 1.98 -0.80 -5.06
C GLU A 111 0.54 -0.75 -5.60
N CYS A 112 -0.26 -1.68 -5.11
CA CYS A 112 -1.72 -1.64 -5.17
C CYS A 112 -2.27 -2.03 -3.78
N ASP A 113 -2.84 -1.07 -3.07
CA ASP A 113 -3.66 -1.37 -1.89
C ASP A 113 -4.97 -2.00 -2.35
N VAL A 114 -5.33 -3.12 -1.76
CA VAL A 114 -6.41 -3.98 -2.27
C VAL A 114 -7.60 -3.95 -1.33
N ALA A 115 -8.75 -3.55 -1.88
CA ALA A 115 -10.07 -3.67 -1.26
C ALA A 115 -11.00 -4.49 -2.17
N PHE A 116 -12.15 -4.95 -1.67
CA PHE A 116 -13.12 -5.68 -2.47
C PHE A 116 -14.42 -4.91 -2.69
N THR A 117 -15.06 -5.10 -3.84
CA THR A 117 -16.38 -4.55 -4.20
C THR A 117 -17.52 -5.41 -3.63
N GLY A 118 -18.77 -4.93 -3.72
CA GLY A 118 -19.95 -5.69 -3.31
C GLY A 118 -20.09 -7.05 -3.99
N ASP A 119 -19.62 -7.19 -5.22
CA ASP A 119 -19.53 -8.46 -5.94
C ASP A 119 -18.16 -9.15 -5.78
N LYS A 120 -17.39 -8.79 -4.72
CA LYS A 120 -16.15 -9.44 -4.26
C LYS A 120 -15.02 -9.43 -5.30
N GLN A 121 -14.96 -8.40 -6.14
CA GLN A 121 -13.87 -8.20 -7.08
C GLN A 121 -12.80 -7.31 -6.43
N LEU A 122 -11.53 -7.65 -6.61
CA LEU A 122 -10.42 -6.91 -6.00
C LEU A 122 -10.11 -5.64 -6.82
N VAL A 123 -10.02 -4.51 -6.14
CA VAL A 123 -9.74 -3.19 -6.72
C VAL A 123 -8.62 -2.49 -5.97
N CYS A 124 -7.84 -1.65 -6.68
CA CYS A 124 -6.76 -0.87 -6.07
C CYS A 124 -7.33 0.37 -5.38
N ARG A 125 -7.57 0.31 -4.07
CA ARG A 125 -8.00 1.42 -3.21
C ARG A 125 -7.35 1.33 -1.84
N HIS A 126 -6.90 2.49 -1.31
CA HIS A 126 -6.19 2.58 -0.04
C HIS A 126 -7.03 2.10 1.16
N ALA A 127 -8.34 2.28 1.11
CA ALA A 127 -9.26 1.72 2.09
C ALA A 127 -10.56 1.30 1.42
N GLN A 128 -11.25 0.34 2.04
CA GLN A 128 -12.56 -0.10 1.55
C GLN A 128 -13.60 1.05 1.57
N ASN A 129 -13.43 2.02 2.46
CA ASN A 129 -14.37 3.13 2.70
C ASN A 129 -13.84 4.49 2.21
N ASP A 130 -12.97 4.55 1.19
CA ASP A 130 -12.34 5.80 0.75
C ASP A 130 -12.93 6.42 -0.53
N LEU A 131 -13.95 5.82 -1.15
CA LEU A 131 -14.45 6.28 -2.45
C LEU A 131 -14.92 7.73 -2.46
N HIS A 132 -15.42 8.25 -1.33
CA HIS A 132 -15.88 9.64 -1.20
C HIS A 132 -14.74 10.67 -1.19
N THR A 133 -13.52 10.25 -0.84
CA THR A 133 -12.32 11.10 -0.80
C THR A 133 -11.41 10.92 -2.01
N THR A 134 -11.52 9.79 -2.72
CA THR A 134 -10.61 9.40 -3.80
C THR A 134 -11.24 9.36 -5.18
N THR A 135 -12.57 9.50 -5.26
CA THR A 135 -13.33 9.47 -6.52
C THR A 135 -14.40 10.57 -6.56
N ASN A 136 -15.09 10.66 -7.69
CA ASN A 136 -16.23 11.54 -7.88
C ASN A 136 -17.56 10.93 -7.46
N ILE A 137 -17.61 9.87 -6.68
CA ILE A 137 -18.82 9.10 -6.35
C ILE A 137 -19.96 9.98 -5.84
N LEU A 138 -19.66 10.96 -4.96
CA LEU A 138 -20.64 11.88 -4.39
C LEU A 138 -21.32 12.78 -5.43
N ALA A 139 -20.71 13.00 -6.60
CA ALA A 139 -21.27 13.76 -7.71
C ALA A 139 -21.95 12.89 -8.77
N THR A 140 -22.22 11.62 -8.46
CA THR A 140 -22.87 10.63 -9.34
C THR A 140 -24.14 10.06 -8.69
N PRO A 141 -25.01 9.37 -9.43
CA PRO A 141 -26.15 8.65 -8.84
C PRO A 141 -25.74 7.57 -7.83
N LEU A 142 -24.48 7.12 -7.83
CA LEU A 142 -23.97 6.14 -6.87
C LEU A 142 -23.83 6.72 -5.45
N ALA A 143 -23.90 8.04 -5.28
CA ALA A 143 -23.95 8.66 -3.95
C ALA A 143 -25.09 8.11 -3.06
N ASP A 144 -26.22 7.71 -3.69
CA ASP A 144 -27.36 7.12 -2.98
C ASP A 144 -27.07 5.73 -2.37
N LYS A 145 -25.96 5.10 -2.78
CA LYS A 145 -25.51 3.80 -2.25
C LYS A 145 -24.52 3.92 -1.10
N CYS A 146 -23.96 5.11 -0.87
CA CYS A 146 -22.95 5.30 0.17
C CYS A 146 -23.50 4.94 1.55
N THR A 147 -22.72 4.20 2.31
CA THR A 147 -23.04 3.79 3.70
C THR A 147 -23.42 4.98 4.58
N VAL A 148 -22.68 6.12 4.43
CA VAL A 148 -23.03 7.41 5.04
C VAL A 148 -23.20 8.45 3.95
N PRO A 149 -24.41 8.95 3.68
CA PRO A 149 -24.66 10.04 2.75
C PRO A 149 -23.91 11.32 3.15
N PHE A 150 -23.56 12.15 2.16
CA PHE A 150 -22.91 13.44 2.44
C PHE A 150 -23.76 14.29 3.39
N THR A 151 -23.12 14.79 4.45
CA THR A 151 -23.66 15.77 5.37
C THR A 151 -22.76 17.00 5.40
N PRO A 152 -23.30 18.22 5.21
CA PRO A 152 -22.53 19.45 5.20
C PRO A 152 -22.00 19.79 6.60
N ALA A 153 -20.90 20.54 6.65
CA ALA A 153 -20.42 21.12 7.92
C ALA A 153 -21.47 22.04 8.51
N ALA A 154 -21.82 21.80 9.77
CA ALA A 154 -22.82 22.60 10.49
C ALA A 154 -22.63 22.49 12.01
N ASN A 155 -22.94 23.57 12.73
CA ASN A 155 -22.96 23.58 14.22
C ASN A 155 -21.66 23.08 14.88
N GLY A 156 -20.50 23.36 14.25
CA GLY A 156 -19.20 22.93 14.74
C GLY A 156 -18.85 21.47 14.45
N GLN A 157 -19.71 20.73 13.72
CA GLN A 157 -19.41 19.40 13.21
C GLN A 157 -18.83 19.51 11.78
N PRO A 158 -17.80 18.72 11.45
CA PRO A 158 -17.25 18.69 10.11
C PRO A 158 -18.23 18.09 9.10
N ALA A 159 -18.03 18.43 7.83
CA ALA A 159 -18.64 17.70 6.72
C ALA A 159 -18.19 16.23 6.75
N ASN A 160 -19.11 15.33 6.39
CA ASN A 160 -18.85 13.90 6.44
C ASN A 160 -19.56 13.15 5.32
N ALA A 161 -18.95 12.06 4.86
CA ALA A 161 -19.53 11.03 4.01
C ALA A 161 -18.73 9.73 4.19
N GLU A 162 -19.32 8.58 3.88
CA GLU A 162 -18.61 7.31 3.77
C GLU A 162 -19.19 6.49 2.63
N CYS A 163 -18.37 6.23 1.62
CA CYS A 163 -18.74 5.40 0.48
C CYS A 163 -17.73 4.27 0.35
N ARG A 164 -18.22 3.04 0.46
CA ARG A 164 -17.38 1.83 0.47
C ARG A 164 -17.27 1.24 -0.93
N THR A 165 -16.17 0.56 -1.22
CA THR A 165 -16.07 -0.27 -2.42
C THR A 165 -17.09 -1.38 -2.41
N SER A 166 -17.44 -1.91 -1.24
CA SER A 166 -18.50 -2.92 -1.01
C SER A 166 -19.93 -2.41 -1.20
N ASP A 167 -20.15 -1.09 -1.21
CA ASP A 167 -21.47 -0.50 -1.52
C ASP A 167 -21.86 -0.67 -3.01
N ILE A 168 -20.87 -0.92 -3.88
CA ILE A 168 -21.03 -0.93 -5.34
C ILE A 168 -20.39 -2.18 -5.97
N THR A 169 -20.86 -2.53 -7.16
CA THR A 169 -20.26 -3.58 -7.99
C THR A 169 -19.02 -3.09 -8.73
N LEU A 170 -18.18 -4.02 -9.23
CA LEU A 170 -17.07 -3.67 -10.12
C LEU A 170 -17.53 -2.88 -11.36
N ALA A 171 -18.68 -3.25 -11.95
CA ALA A 171 -19.22 -2.55 -13.10
C ALA A 171 -19.52 -1.07 -12.78
N GLU A 172 -20.04 -0.78 -11.59
CA GLU A 172 -20.29 0.58 -11.11
C GLU A 172 -18.99 1.30 -10.75
N PHE A 173 -18.06 0.62 -10.06
CA PHE A 173 -16.72 1.16 -9.76
C PHE A 173 -16.02 1.68 -11.02
N ARG A 174 -16.08 0.96 -12.13
CA ARG A 174 -15.50 1.37 -13.41
C ARG A 174 -16.12 2.61 -14.04
N THR A 175 -17.29 3.07 -13.56
CA THR A 175 -17.91 4.32 -14.02
C THR A 175 -17.38 5.55 -13.29
N LEU A 176 -16.70 5.35 -12.15
CA LEU A 176 -16.17 6.44 -11.34
C LEU A 176 -14.91 7.05 -11.98
N LYS A 177 -14.67 8.32 -11.65
CA LYS A 177 -13.45 9.04 -12.01
C LYS A 177 -12.62 9.27 -10.75
N PRO A 178 -11.33 8.94 -10.77
CA PRO A 178 -10.45 9.23 -9.65
C PRO A 178 -10.24 10.74 -9.49
N LYS A 179 -9.94 11.17 -8.27
CA LYS A 179 -9.50 12.52 -7.91
C LYS A 179 -8.34 12.42 -6.92
N MET A 180 -7.66 13.52 -6.67
CA MET A 180 -6.68 13.59 -5.59
C MET A 180 -7.36 13.23 -4.26
N ASP A 181 -6.70 12.38 -3.48
CA ASP A 181 -7.18 11.87 -2.19
C ASP A 181 -7.26 12.98 -1.14
N SER A 182 -8.44 13.54 -0.96
CA SER A 182 -8.71 14.63 -0.03
C SER A 182 -10.19 14.89 0.14
N SER A 183 -10.55 15.57 1.24
CA SER A 183 -11.86 16.15 1.47
C SER A 183 -11.73 17.44 2.27
N ASP A 184 -12.64 18.39 2.09
CA ASP A 184 -12.70 19.59 2.91
C ASP A 184 -13.70 19.37 4.07
N PRO A 185 -13.22 19.24 5.32
CA PRO A 185 -14.09 19.06 6.47
C PRO A 185 -14.95 20.28 6.80
N THR A 186 -14.69 21.43 6.19
CA THR A 186 -15.48 22.66 6.40
C THR A 186 -16.56 22.89 5.35
N ALA A 187 -16.64 22.00 4.34
CA ALA A 187 -17.49 22.14 3.18
C ALA A 187 -18.99 22.11 3.54
N THR A 188 -19.76 22.90 2.81
CA THR A 188 -21.23 22.91 2.89
C THR A 188 -21.90 22.36 1.64
N THR A 189 -21.13 22.04 0.61
CA THR A 189 -21.57 21.44 -0.65
C THR A 189 -20.71 20.23 -0.98
N VAL A 190 -21.24 19.31 -1.80
CA VAL A 190 -20.49 18.15 -2.32
C VAL A 190 -19.28 18.61 -3.15
N GLU A 191 -19.45 19.65 -3.96
CA GLU A 191 -18.38 20.18 -4.81
C GLU A 191 -17.20 20.68 -3.99
N ASP A 192 -17.45 21.49 -2.96
CA ASP A 192 -16.40 21.98 -2.05
C ASP A 192 -15.74 20.81 -1.28
N TYR A 193 -16.56 19.85 -0.80
CA TYR A 193 -16.07 18.68 -0.07
C TYR A 193 -15.07 17.88 -0.89
N MET A 194 -15.36 17.63 -2.16
CA MET A 194 -14.45 16.91 -3.06
C MET A 194 -13.19 17.70 -3.44
N GLY A 195 -13.18 19.02 -3.21
CA GLY A 195 -12.09 19.92 -3.59
C GLY A 195 -10.96 20.08 -2.58
N GLY A 196 -11.00 19.42 -1.41
CA GLY A 196 -10.11 19.63 -0.25
C GLY A 196 -8.64 19.29 -0.42
N ASN A 197 -8.05 19.32 -1.63
CA ASN A 197 -6.65 18.97 -1.88
C ASN A 197 -5.71 19.96 -1.17
N ALA A 198 -4.62 19.42 -0.57
CA ALA A 198 -3.61 20.24 0.08
C ALA A 198 -2.92 21.18 -0.92
N THR A 199 -2.60 22.41 -0.49
CA THR A 199 -2.05 23.46 -1.38
C THR A 199 -0.68 23.13 -1.97
N TRP A 200 0.06 22.19 -1.40
CA TRP A 200 1.35 21.72 -1.88
C TRP A 200 1.25 20.53 -2.85
N ARG A 201 0.04 19.95 -3.02
CA ARG A 201 -0.28 18.94 -4.04
C ARG A 201 -1.05 19.57 -5.18
N THR A 202 -0.91 19.02 -6.38
CA THR A 202 -1.62 19.54 -7.56
C THR A 202 -2.56 18.48 -8.13
N ASP A 203 -3.57 18.93 -8.88
CA ASP A 203 -4.51 18.09 -9.62
C ASP A 203 -4.25 18.09 -11.14
N LEU A 204 -3.05 18.49 -11.55
CA LEU A 204 -2.65 18.64 -12.97
C LEU A 204 -2.90 17.38 -13.80
N TYR A 205 -2.77 16.22 -13.19
CA TYR A 205 -2.85 14.93 -13.87
C TYR A 205 -4.09 14.12 -13.51
N THR A 206 -5.11 14.77 -12.94
CA THR A 206 -6.37 14.13 -12.55
C THR A 206 -7.26 13.83 -13.76
N ASN A 207 -7.28 14.75 -14.75
CA ASN A 207 -8.15 14.60 -15.91
C ASN A 207 -7.71 13.44 -16.79
N GLY A 208 -8.61 12.46 -16.96
CA GLY A 208 -8.34 11.26 -17.75
C GLY A 208 -7.61 10.14 -17.01
N ALA A 209 -7.40 10.25 -15.70
CA ALA A 209 -6.88 9.17 -14.89
C ALA A 209 -7.88 8.01 -14.78
N HIS A 210 -7.36 6.75 -14.64
CA HIS A 210 -8.15 5.52 -14.67
C HIS A 210 -7.96 4.70 -13.40
N LEU A 211 -9.07 4.30 -12.79
CA LEU A 211 -9.10 3.32 -11.71
C LEU A 211 -8.73 1.93 -12.22
N MET A 212 -8.15 1.08 -11.36
CA MET A 212 -7.73 -0.27 -11.71
C MET A 212 -8.33 -1.31 -10.76
N THR A 213 -8.57 -2.51 -11.28
CA THR A 213 -8.64 -3.72 -10.46
C THR A 213 -7.24 -4.18 -10.07
N HIS A 214 -7.15 -5.05 -9.05
CA HIS A 214 -5.88 -5.66 -8.69
C HIS A 214 -5.31 -6.53 -9.84
N ALA A 215 -6.16 -7.29 -10.55
CA ALA A 215 -5.73 -8.04 -11.73
C ALA A 215 -5.17 -7.14 -12.84
N GLU A 216 -5.76 -5.95 -13.06
CA GLU A 216 -5.26 -4.96 -14.02
C GLU A 216 -3.92 -4.36 -13.58
N SER A 217 -3.73 -4.09 -12.27
CA SER A 217 -2.45 -3.61 -11.74
C SER A 217 -1.33 -4.64 -11.95
N ILE A 218 -1.61 -5.93 -11.75
CA ILE A 218 -0.65 -7.01 -12.03
C ILE A 218 -0.20 -6.98 -13.49
N GLN A 219 -1.14 -6.84 -14.44
CA GLN A 219 -0.81 -6.77 -15.86
C GLN A 219 0.03 -5.53 -16.20
N LEU A 220 -0.34 -4.37 -15.66
CA LEU A 220 0.41 -3.12 -15.84
C LEU A 220 1.83 -3.23 -15.30
N PHE A 221 2.00 -3.66 -14.05
CA PHE A 221 3.31 -3.72 -13.41
C PHE A 221 4.23 -4.73 -14.10
N LYS A 222 3.67 -5.89 -14.49
CA LYS A 222 4.38 -6.87 -15.31
C LYS A 222 4.86 -6.29 -16.64
N ALA A 223 4.00 -5.56 -17.35
CA ALA A 223 4.35 -4.91 -18.62
C ALA A 223 5.42 -3.84 -18.44
N LEU A 224 5.43 -3.15 -17.29
CA LEU A 224 6.45 -2.18 -16.92
C LEU A 224 7.74 -2.82 -16.40
N GLY A 225 7.80 -4.15 -16.21
CA GLY A 225 8.95 -4.85 -15.64
C GLY A 225 9.24 -4.41 -14.20
N ALA A 226 8.21 -4.11 -13.42
CA ALA A 226 8.28 -3.83 -12.00
C ALA A 226 7.94 -5.06 -11.18
N LYS A 227 8.46 -5.14 -9.95
CA LYS A 227 7.97 -6.04 -8.90
C LYS A 227 6.71 -5.47 -8.25
N PHE A 228 6.10 -6.27 -7.39
CA PHE A 228 4.77 -6.03 -6.86
C PHE A 228 4.81 -5.94 -5.33
N THR A 229 4.11 -4.95 -4.77
CA THR A 229 3.89 -4.88 -3.33
C THR A 229 2.42 -4.55 -3.05
N PRO A 230 1.52 -5.56 -3.13
CA PRO A 230 0.11 -5.35 -2.81
C PRO A 230 -0.10 -5.34 -1.30
N GLU A 231 -0.87 -4.36 -0.81
CA GLU A 231 -1.35 -4.37 0.56
C GLU A 231 -2.78 -4.90 0.62
N LEU A 232 -3.02 -5.98 1.35
CA LEU A 232 -4.38 -6.43 1.65
C LEU A 232 -4.94 -5.58 2.80
N LYS A 233 -5.86 -4.68 2.47
CA LYS A 233 -6.47 -3.76 3.43
C LYS A 233 -7.40 -4.48 4.39
N ALA A 234 -7.47 -4.02 5.64
CA ALA A 234 -8.49 -4.49 6.56
C ALA A 234 -9.89 -4.25 5.99
N ALA A 235 -10.76 -5.25 6.06
CA ALA A 235 -12.15 -5.08 5.68
C ALA A 235 -12.84 -4.15 6.69
N VAL A 236 -13.60 -3.16 6.19
CA VAL A 236 -14.45 -2.30 7.03
C VAL A 236 -15.79 -2.99 7.29
N GLU A 237 -16.20 -3.89 6.40
CA GLU A 237 -17.37 -4.73 6.58
C GLU A 237 -17.17 -5.76 7.69
N GLU A 238 -18.27 -6.12 8.35
CA GLU A 238 -18.27 -7.25 9.27
C GLU A 238 -18.03 -8.56 8.49
N MET A 239 -16.93 -9.25 8.84
CA MET A 239 -16.57 -10.49 8.16
C MET A 239 -17.13 -11.71 8.92
N PRO A 240 -17.68 -12.74 8.20
CA PRO A 240 -17.70 -12.88 6.75
C PRO A 240 -18.76 -12.00 6.07
N PHE A 241 -18.35 -11.23 5.06
CA PHE A 241 -19.25 -10.42 4.23
C PHE A 241 -20.00 -11.31 3.23
N GLU A 242 -21.29 -11.54 3.44
CA GLU A 242 -22.12 -12.43 2.60
C GLU A 242 -21.45 -13.80 2.31
N GLY A 243 -20.86 -14.39 3.34
CA GLY A 243 -20.16 -15.67 3.25
C GLY A 243 -18.71 -15.61 2.74
N TYR A 244 -18.19 -14.44 2.41
CA TYR A 244 -16.80 -14.20 2.02
C TYR A 244 -15.99 -13.86 3.28
N GLY A 245 -15.12 -14.77 3.72
CA GLY A 245 -14.35 -14.64 4.95
C GLY A 245 -13.00 -13.95 4.77
N ASN A 246 -12.31 -13.65 5.87
CA ASN A 246 -10.95 -13.11 5.83
C ASN A 246 -9.97 -14.05 5.12
N ASP A 247 -10.13 -15.36 5.30
CA ASP A 247 -9.29 -16.36 4.63
C ASP A 247 -9.53 -16.38 3.12
N ASP A 248 -10.80 -16.25 2.69
CA ASP A 248 -11.14 -16.15 1.26
C ASP A 248 -10.53 -14.88 0.65
N TYR A 249 -10.56 -13.77 1.39
CA TYR A 249 -9.99 -12.50 0.96
C TYR A 249 -8.47 -12.56 0.89
N ALA A 250 -7.81 -13.16 1.89
CA ALA A 250 -6.37 -13.36 1.90
C ALA A 250 -5.89 -14.34 0.80
N GLN A 251 -6.73 -15.32 0.42
CA GLN A 251 -6.44 -16.23 -0.68
C GLN A 251 -6.63 -15.56 -2.04
N ALA A 252 -7.69 -14.74 -2.19
CA ALA A 252 -8.03 -14.13 -3.48
C ALA A 252 -6.89 -13.27 -4.06
N ILE A 253 -6.17 -12.51 -3.22
CA ILE A 253 -5.03 -11.69 -3.67
C ILE A 253 -3.90 -12.57 -4.24
N VAL A 254 -3.61 -13.71 -3.63
CA VAL A 254 -2.59 -14.67 -4.09
C VAL A 254 -3.02 -15.37 -5.37
N ASP A 255 -4.30 -15.73 -5.46
CA ASP A 255 -4.83 -16.43 -6.64
C ASP A 255 -4.72 -15.57 -7.91
N GLU A 256 -4.88 -14.25 -7.84
CA GLU A 256 -4.69 -13.36 -8.98
C GLU A 256 -3.22 -13.33 -9.45
N TYR A 257 -2.23 -13.37 -8.55
CA TYR A 257 -0.82 -13.50 -8.91
C TYR A 257 -0.50 -14.85 -9.55
N LYS A 258 -1.02 -15.94 -8.97
CA LYS A 258 -0.89 -17.29 -9.55
C LYS A 258 -1.50 -17.37 -10.94
N ALA A 259 -2.71 -16.81 -11.13
CA ALA A 259 -3.40 -16.77 -12.42
C ALA A 259 -2.62 -15.98 -13.48
N ALA A 260 -1.91 -14.91 -13.07
CA ALA A 260 -1.06 -14.10 -13.94
C ALA A 260 0.33 -14.71 -14.20
N GLY A 261 0.66 -15.83 -13.53
CA GLY A 261 1.96 -16.48 -13.61
C GLY A 261 3.10 -15.60 -13.12
N ILE A 262 2.88 -14.90 -12.02
CA ILE A 262 3.91 -14.09 -11.35
C ILE A 262 4.64 -14.98 -10.33
N PRO A 263 5.98 -15.03 -10.37
CA PRO A 263 6.74 -15.80 -9.39
C PRO A 263 6.64 -15.16 -7.98
N PRO A 264 6.51 -15.97 -6.92
CA PRO A 264 6.33 -15.46 -5.55
C PRO A 264 7.43 -14.50 -5.09
N GLU A 265 8.68 -14.70 -5.54
CA GLU A 265 9.83 -13.85 -5.20
C GLU A 265 9.76 -12.43 -5.76
N ASP A 266 8.87 -12.17 -6.71
CA ASP A 266 8.63 -10.84 -7.26
C ASP A 266 7.47 -10.12 -6.54
N VAL A 267 6.80 -10.77 -5.56
CA VAL A 267 5.63 -10.24 -4.86
C VAL A 267 5.94 -10.06 -3.38
N ILE A 268 5.81 -8.85 -2.87
CA ILE A 268 5.91 -8.52 -1.44
C ILE A 268 4.48 -8.29 -0.95
N LEU A 269 3.79 -9.36 -0.54
CA LEU A 269 2.48 -9.23 0.11
C LEU A 269 2.61 -8.42 1.38
N GLN A 270 1.67 -7.52 1.65
CA GLN A 270 1.69 -6.74 2.89
C GLN A 270 0.30 -6.59 3.51
N SER A 271 0.26 -6.49 4.82
CA SER A 271 -0.96 -6.19 5.58
C SER A 271 -0.62 -5.69 6.99
N PHE A 272 -1.47 -4.83 7.54
CA PHE A 272 -1.50 -4.48 8.96
C PHE A 272 -2.17 -5.55 9.82
N GLU A 273 -2.98 -6.45 9.20
CA GLU A 273 -3.68 -7.51 9.89
C GLU A 273 -2.78 -8.75 10.05
N ILE A 274 -2.37 -9.04 11.27
CA ILE A 274 -1.55 -10.21 11.58
C ILE A 274 -2.23 -11.52 11.14
N GLY A 275 -3.56 -11.55 11.12
CA GLY A 275 -4.34 -12.70 10.65
C GLY A 275 -4.10 -13.02 9.17
N HIS A 276 -3.92 -12.02 8.32
CA HIS A 276 -3.57 -12.22 6.91
C HIS A 276 -2.15 -12.80 6.77
N ILE A 277 -1.20 -12.28 7.55
CA ILE A 277 0.17 -12.81 7.58
C ILE A 277 0.18 -14.27 8.05
N ASP A 278 -0.56 -14.59 9.12
CA ASP A 278 -0.71 -15.95 9.64
C ASP A 278 -1.30 -16.91 8.61
N TYR A 279 -2.33 -16.43 7.87
CA TYR A 279 -2.94 -17.18 6.78
C TYR A 279 -1.91 -17.53 5.70
N TRP A 280 -1.16 -16.54 5.21
CA TRP A 280 -0.15 -16.77 4.15
C TRP A 280 1.00 -17.65 4.63
N LEU A 281 1.48 -17.49 5.86
CA LEU A 281 2.52 -18.37 6.45
C LEU A 281 2.06 -19.83 6.48
N ALA A 282 0.79 -20.09 6.75
CA ALA A 282 0.23 -21.42 6.84
C ALA A 282 -0.14 -22.06 5.50
N ASN A 283 -0.68 -21.27 4.56
CA ASN A 283 -1.32 -21.78 3.35
C ASN A 283 -0.56 -21.43 2.05
N GLU A 284 0.23 -20.33 2.05
CA GLU A 284 0.96 -19.81 0.90
C GLU A 284 2.43 -19.51 1.22
N PRO A 285 3.21 -20.49 1.71
CA PRO A 285 4.54 -20.26 2.27
C PRO A 285 5.54 -19.67 1.27
N GLU A 286 5.38 -19.91 -0.04
CA GLU A 286 6.24 -19.33 -1.07
C GLU A 286 6.04 -17.82 -1.18
N PHE A 287 4.78 -17.33 -1.17
CA PHE A 287 4.44 -15.92 -1.13
C PHE A 287 4.74 -15.29 0.24
N ALA A 288 4.53 -16.03 1.32
CA ALA A 288 4.82 -15.57 2.67
C ALA A 288 6.33 -15.33 2.92
N ALA A 289 7.20 -15.97 2.15
CA ALA A 289 8.66 -15.81 2.29
C ALA A 289 9.14 -14.38 2.06
N THR A 290 8.43 -13.60 1.25
CA THR A 290 8.69 -12.19 0.94
C THR A 290 7.70 -11.23 1.60
N ALA A 291 6.64 -11.74 2.23
CA ALA A 291 5.59 -10.92 2.83
C ALA A 291 6.13 -10.00 3.94
N ALA A 292 5.62 -8.77 3.97
CA ALA A 292 5.95 -7.76 4.96
C ALA A 292 4.77 -7.50 5.90
N TYR A 293 4.98 -7.62 7.20
CA TYR A 293 4.01 -7.19 8.20
C TYR A 293 4.14 -5.68 8.39
N LEU A 294 3.09 -4.96 8.04
CA LEU A 294 3.00 -3.50 8.23
C LEU A 294 2.78 -3.18 9.70
N VAL A 295 3.51 -2.20 10.22
CA VAL A 295 3.42 -1.79 11.62
C VAL A 295 3.29 -0.27 11.74
N ASP A 296 2.31 0.16 12.55
CA ASP A 296 1.96 1.56 12.78
C ASP A 296 2.05 1.87 14.28
N PRO A 297 2.84 2.87 14.70
CA PRO A 297 3.00 3.20 16.10
C PRO A 297 1.67 3.60 16.77
N ASP A 298 0.71 4.14 16.01
CA ASP A 298 -0.58 4.59 16.56
C ASP A 298 -1.50 3.41 16.96
N LEU A 299 -1.21 2.18 16.49
CA LEU A 299 -1.94 0.98 16.87
C LEU A 299 -1.46 0.37 18.21
N VAL A 300 -0.39 0.91 18.82
CA VAL A 300 0.12 0.48 20.13
C VAL A 300 0.16 1.69 21.07
N GLU A 301 -0.73 1.70 22.06
CA GLU A 301 -0.80 2.81 23.01
C GLU A 301 0.55 3.03 23.73
N GLY A 302 1.06 4.26 23.63
CA GLY A 302 2.31 4.65 24.27
C GLY A 302 3.57 4.09 23.62
N PHE A 303 3.50 3.68 22.34
CA PHE A 303 4.66 3.20 21.59
C PHE A 303 5.81 4.22 21.61
N ASP A 304 6.98 3.78 22.04
CA ASP A 304 8.23 4.55 22.01
C ASP A 304 9.31 3.70 21.32
N ASN A 305 9.80 4.18 20.19
CA ASN A 305 10.81 3.47 19.38
C ASN A 305 12.18 3.35 20.08
N GLN A 306 12.37 3.99 21.25
CA GLN A 306 13.57 3.90 22.08
C GLN A 306 13.37 2.98 23.31
N ASN A 307 12.13 2.57 23.63
CA ASN A 307 11.84 1.78 24.81
C ASN A 307 11.22 0.42 24.46
N PRO A 308 11.99 -0.69 24.54
CA PRO A 308 11.51 -2.03 24.22
C PRO A 308 10.27 -2.50 24.99
N GLU A 309 10.02 -1.96 26.18
CA GLU A 309 8.87 -2.35 27.02
C GLU A 309 7.53 -1.86 26.42
N THR A 310 7.58 -0.89 25.49
CA THR A 310 6.39 -0.29 24.87
C THR A 310 6.02 -0.88 23.52
N TRP A 311 6.83 -1.77 22.93
CA TRP A 311 6.61 -2.23 21.56
C TRP A 311 5.44 -3.20 21.39
N GLY A 312 4.96 -3.82 22.49
CA GLY A 312 3.77 -4.63 22.49
C GLY A 312 3.79 -5.75 21.44
N MET A 313 2.77 -5.78 20.58
CA MET A 313 2.63 -6.78 19.51
C MET A 313 3.70 -6.66 18.42
N TYR A 314 4.44 -5.55 18.36
CA TYR A 314 5.50 -5.32 17.39
C TYR A 314 6.89 -5.70 17.89
N ALA A 315 7.00 -6.31 19.08
CA ALA A 315 8.27 -6.79 19.61
C ALA A 315 8.95 -7.73 18.59
N PRO A 316 10.20 -7.44 18.15
CA PRO A 316 10.76 -8.09 16.96
C PRO A 316 11.00 -9.59 17.11
N GLN A 317 11.53 -10.06 18.25
CA GLN A 317 11.86 -11.47 18.40
C GLN A 317 10.64 -12.40 18.30
N PRO A 318 9.49 -12.14 18.97
CA PRO A 318 8.27 -12.93 18.79
C PRO A 318 7.76 -12.98 17.34
N LEU A 319 7.91 -11.90 16.57
CA LEU A 319 7.54 -11.88 15.15
C LEU A 319 8.48 -12.73 14.31
N ALA A 320 9.78 -12.65 14.55
CA ALA A 320 10.78 -13.50 13.89
C ALA A 320 10.57 -14.99 14.21
N ASP A 321 10.27 -15.33 15.48
CA ASP A 321 9.99 -16.70 15.92
C ASP A 321 8.71 -17.26 15.27
N LYS A 322 7.73 -16.41 14.96
CA LYS A 322 6.53 -16.78 14.21
C LYS A 322 6.83 -17.11 12.74
N GLY A 323 7.96 -16.68 12.21
CA GLY A 323 8.40 -16.91 10.82
C GLY A 323 8.31 -15.67 9.92
N ILE A 324 7.93 -14.51 10.47
CA ILE A 324 7.91 -13.24 9.73
C ILE A 324 9.36 -12.84 9.41
N ARG A 325 9.65 -12.55 8.16
CA ARG A 325 11.00 -12.21 7.67
C ARG A 325 11.19 -10.73 7.42
N THR A 326 10.11 -10.02 7.12
CA THR A 326 10.13 -8.58 6.83
C THR A 326 9.04 -7.89 7.62
N ILE A 327 9.36 -6.77 8.22
CA ILE A 327 8.37 -5.82 8.72
C ILE A 327 8.51 -4.49 7.99
N ALA A 328 7.39 -3.79 7.83
CA ALA A 328 7.37 -2.50 7.18
C ALA A 328 6.82 -1.45 8.16
N PRO A 329 7.70 -0.77 8.92
CA PRO A 329 7.29 0.26 9.87
C PRO A 329 7.18 1.65 9.22
N ALA A 330 6.37 2.52 9.83
CA ALA A 330 6.41 3.95 9.55
C ALA A 330 7.81 4.51 9.80
N LEU A 331 8.22 5.53 9.03
CA LEU A 331 9.54 6.14 9.15
C LEU A 331 9.84 6.61 10.58
N THR A 332 8.82 7.11 11.28
CA THR A 332 8.91 7.55 12.69
C THR A 332 9.35 6.47 13.66
N MET A 333 9.15 5.20 13.32
CA MET A 333 9.58 4.08 14.16
C MET A 333 11.06 3.75 14.00
N MET A 334 11.69 4.16 12.89
CA MET A 334 13.02 3.69 12.50
C MET A 334 14.15 4.67 12.77
N ILE A 335 13.88 5.97 12.80
CA ILE A 335 14.89 7.03 12.94
C ILE A 335 14.56 7.99 14.07
N VAL A 336 15.59 8.52 14.70
CA VAL A 336 15.49 9.51 15.79
C VAL A 336 16.61 10.55 15.68
N PRO A 337 16.50 11.69 16.39
CA PRO A 337 17.60 12.64 16.48
C PRO A 337 18.82 12.03 17.16
N GLY A 338 19.98 12.17 16.55
CA GLY A 338 21.26 11.80 17.13
C GLY A 338 21.86 12.89 18.03
N PRO A 339 22.91 12.57 18.78
CA PRO A 339 23.51 13.49 19.76
C PRO A 339 24.17 14.72 19.14
N ASN A 340 24.47 14.68 17.84
CA ASN A 340 25.15 15.77 17.11
C ASN A 340 24.17 16.62 16.28
N GLY A 341 22.85 16.40 16.43
CA GLY A 341 21.83 17.05 15.60
C GLY A 341 21.66 16.37 14.23
N ASP A 342 22.26 15.21 14.04
CA ASP A 342 22.07 14.28 12.92
C ASP A 342 20.84 13.38 13.14
N MET A 343 20.56 12.49 12.23
CA MET A 343 19.56 11.43 12.36
C MET A 343 20.26 10.10 12.51
N VAL A 344 19.75 9.23 13.39
CA VAL A 344 20.33 7.91 13.65
C VAL A 344 19.25 6.83 13.74
N ALA A 345 19.64 5.56 13.59
CA ALA A 345 18.73 4.42 13.72
C ALA A 345 18.17 4.33 15.15
N SER A 346 16.85 4.11 15.27
CA SER A 346 16.17 3.88 16.54
C SER A 346 16.56 2.54 17.17
N GLU A 347 16.31 2.37 18.48
CA GLU A 347 16.48 1.08 19.15
C GLU A 347 15.52 0.01 18.59
N PHE A 348 14.32 0.42 18.16
CA PHE A 348 13.38 -0.49 17.50
C PHE A 348 13.97 -1.06 16.19
N ALA A 349 14.48 -0.18 15.31
CA ALA A 349 15.09 -0.62 14.05
C ALA A 349 16.30 -1.55 14.28
N LYS A 350 17.16 -1.21 15.26
CA LYS A 350 18.30 -2.07 15.65
C LYS A 350 17.84 -3.44 16.16
N ALA A 351 16.78 -3.50 16.97
CA ALA A 351 16.23 -4.75 17.48
C ALA A 351 15.63 -5.61 16.37
N VAL A 352 14.96 -5.03 15.38
CA VAL A 352 14.46 -5.75 14.19
C VAL A 352 15.61 -6.41 13.44
N LYS A 353 16.68 -5.67 13.16
CA LYS A 353 17.88 -6.21 12.51
C LYS A 353 18.55 -7.28 13.36
N ALA A 354 18.62 -7.12 14.68
CA ALA A 354 19.18 -8.12 15.59
C ALA A 354 18.36 -9.41 15.63
N ALA A 355 17.05 -9.35 15.44
CA ALA A 355 16.17 -10.50 15.28
C ALA A 355 16.28 -11.19 13.90
N GLY A 356 17.14 -10.67 13.01
CA GLY A 356 17.38 -11.24 11.68
C GLY A 356 16.30 -10.94 10.65
N MET A 357 15.47 -9.93 10.90
CA MET A 357 14.42 -9.49 9.97
C MET A 357 14.89 -8.33 9.08
N ASP A 358 14.25 -8.22 7.91
CA ASP A 358 14.41 -7.10 7.01
C ASP A 358 13.40 -5.98 7.30
N LEU A 359 13.73 -4.76 6.86
CA LEU A 359 12.93 -3.56 7.04
C LEU A 359 12.62 -2.92 5.68
N ILE A 360 11.37 -2.47 5.51
CA ILE A 360 10.93 -1.60 4.40
C ILE A 360 10.22 -0.40 5.03
N GLY A 361 10.57 0.83 4.65
CA GLY A 361 10.01 2.03 5.31
C GLY A 361 8.90 2.72 4.53
N TRP A 362 7.84 3.19 5.22
CA TRP A 362 6.74 3.98 4.65
C TRP A 362 6.45 5.24 5.46
N SER A 363 6.13 6.39 4.88
CA SER A 363 6.24 6.79 3.48
C SER A 363 6.96 8.11 3.36
N LEU A 364 7.90 8.19 2.43
CA LEU A 364 8.58 9.43 2.10
C LEU A 364 7.69 10.31 1.20
N GLU A 365 7.87 11.64 1.26
CA GLU A 365 7.19 12.65 0.43
C GLU A 365 5.66 12.77 0.66
N ARG A 366 5.11 12.20 1.75
CA ARG A 366 3.68 12.19 2.03
C ARG A 366 3.19 13.37 2.89
N SER A 367 4.07 14.06 3.60
CA SER A 367 3.71 15.11 4.57
C SER A 367 3.72 16.54 4.03
N GLY A 368 4.07 16.75 2.78
CA GLY A 368 4.27 18.11 2.23
C GLY A 368 5.62 18.73 2.63
N PRO A 369 5.83 20.01 2.34
CA PRO A 369 7.10 20.70 2.62
C PRO A 369 7.44 20.69 4.10
N ILE A 370 8.71 20.45 4.41
CA ILE A 370 9.23 20.50 5.79
C ILE A 370 9.54 21.96 6.13
N THR A 371 9.00 22.42 7.25
CA THR A 371 9.34 23.73 7.84
C THR A 371 9.64 23.58 9.33
N PRO A 372 10.36 24.52 9.95
CA PRO A 372 10.61 24.47 11.38
C PRO A 372 9.34 24.39 12.25
N GLU A 373 8.22 24.92 11.75
CA GLU A 373 6.94 24.95 12.46
C GLU A 373 6.20 23.63 12.42
N ASN A 374 6.30 22.86 11.30
CA ASN A 374 5.56 21.60 11.11
C ASN A 374 6.42 20.35 11.31
N GLY A 375 7.76 20.48 11.33
CA GLY A 375 8.69 19.35 11.47
C GLY A 375 8.48 18.22 10.46
N GLY A 376 7.77 18.49 9.35
CA GLY A 376 7.43 17.50 8.34
C GLY A 376 6.20 16.63 8.64
N GLY A 377 5.39 17.00 9.64
CA GLY A 377 4.14 16.30 9.98
C GLY A 377 4.34 14.91 10.60
N TRP A 378 3.31 14.08 10.52
CA TRP A 378 3.29 12.77 11.19
C TRP A 378 4.42 11.84 10.72
N TYR A 379 4.66 11.74 9.41
CA TYR A 379 5.65 10.81 8.84
C TYR A 379 7.10 11.07 9.27
N TYR A 380 7.41 12.32 9.70
CA TYR A 380 8.75 12.73 10.10
C TYR A 380 8.81 13.19 11.57
N GLY A 381 7.71 12.95 12.33
CA GLY A 381 7.54 13.44 13.68
C GLY A 381 8.64 13.05 14.65
N SER A 382 9.23 11.86 14.51
CA SER A 382 10.34 11.40 15.37
C SER A 382 11.62 12.25 15.21
N VAL A 383 11.83 12.86 14.05
CA VAL A 383 13.01 13.68 13.74
C VAL A 383 12.69 15.17 13.55
N ALA A 384 11.46 15.59 13.89
CA ALA A 384 10.99 16.97 13.71
C ALA A 384 11.93 18.03 14.32
N SER A 385 12.60 17.71 15.42
CA SER A 385 13.52 18.64 16.09
C SER A 385 14.80 18.94 15.29
N VAL A 386 15.16 18.08 14.32
CA VAL A 386 16.35 18.20 13.49
C VAL A 386 16.02 18.42 12.01
N ALA A 387 14.83 18.05 11.55
CA ALA A 387 14.34 18.28 10.18
C ALA A 387 13.86 19.73 10.03
N GLN A 388 14.70 20.60 9.48
CA GLN A 388 14.45 22.04 9.42
C GLN A 388 13.88 22.52 8.07
N ASP A 389 14.18 21.81 6.98
CA ASP A 389 13.68 22.07 5.63
C ASP A 389 13.68 20.79 4.79
N ASP A 390 13.28 20.89 3.53
CA ASP A 390 13.17 19.75 2.61
C ASP A 390 14.49 19.01 2.34
N GLY A 391 15.65 19.59 2.67
CA GLY A 391 16.94 18.91 2.59
C GLY A 391 17.01 17.70 3.51
N ALA A 392 16.32 17.75 4.66
CA ALA A 392 16.21 16.65 5.61
C ALA A 392 15.66 15.36 4.99
N ILE A 393 14.94 15.43 3.87
CA ILE A 393 14.45 14.23 3.16
C ILE A 393 15.61 13.34 2.73
N TYR A 394 16.71 13.90 2.21
CA TYR A 394 17.89 13.10 1.85
C TYR A 394 18.71 12.64 3.06
N GLU A 395 18.69 13.40 4.17
CA GLU A 395 19.29 12.93 5.42
C GLU A 395 18.54 11.72 5.97
N MET A 396 17.18 11.73 5.91
CA MET A 396 16.35 10.56 6.26
C MET A 396 16.64 9.36 5.36
N VAL A 397 16.69 9.56 4.03
CA VAL A 397 16.98 8.48 3.08
C VAL A 397 18.35 7.87 3.35
N ASP A 398 19.36 8.71 3.61
CA ASP A 398 20.72 8.26 3.92
C ASP A 398 20.78 7.45 5.21
N THR A 399 20.16 7.95 6.28
CA THR A 399 20.08 7.22 7.57
C THR A 399 19.35 5.89 7.42
N LEU A 400 18.21 5.87 6.72
CA LEU A 400 17.45 4.64 6.47
C LEU A 400 18.25 3.62 5.66
N ALA A 401 18.96 4.08 4.63
CA ALA A 401 19.74 3.20 3.76
C ALA A 401 21.03 2.72 4.41
N GLN A 402 21.81 3.62 5.03
CA GLN A 402 23.18 3.34 5.47
C GLN A 402 23.26 2.84 6.92
N GLU A 403 22.42 3.36 7.84
CA GLU A 403 22.46 2.96 9.24
C GLU A 403 21.41 1.91 9.58
N VAL A 404 20.15 2.15 9.20
CA VAL A 404 19.05 1.20 9.44
C VAL A 404 19.20 -0.02 8.54
N GLY A 405 19.64 0.17 7.29
CA GLY A 405 19.81 -0.89 6.31
C GLY A 405 18.48 -1.44 5.80
N VAL A 406 17.53 -0.55 5.47
CA VAL A 406 16.25 -0.93 4.87
C VAL A 406 16.46 -1.55 3.48
N LYS A 407 15.54 -2.40 3.06
CA LYS A 407 15.54 -3.02 1.71
C LYS A 407 14.87 -2.14 0.66
N GLY A 408 14.05 -1.20 1.08
CA GLY A 408 13.34 -0.28 0.21
C GLY A 408 12.60 0.81 0.99
N ILE A 409 12.22 1.85 0.27
CA ILE A 409 11.47 2.98 0.84
C ILE A 409 10.29 3.29 -0.08
N PHE A 410 9.09 3.28 0.49
CA PHE A 410 7.88 3.79 -0.14
C PHE A 410 7.94 5.31 -0.26
N SER A 411 7.61 5.83 -1.43
CA SER A 411 7.62 7.27 -1.69
C SER A 411 6.45 7.71 -2.56
N ASP A 412 5.82 8.83 -2.19
CA ASP A 412 4.81 9.51 -3.02
C ASP A 412 5.44 10.18 -4.26
N TRP A 413 6.79 10.25 -4.32
CA TRP A 413 7.55 10.75 -5.45
C TRP A 413 8.84 9.95 -5.65
N PRO A 414 8.76 8.77 -6.25
CA PRO A 414 9.86 7.79 -6.33
C PRO A 414 11.19 8.33 -6.86
N ALA A 415 11.17 9.39 -7.69
CA ALA A 415 12.39 10.00 -8.22
C ALA A 415 13.40 10.38 -7.14
N THR A 416 12.96 10.80 -5.96
CA THR A 416 13.79 11.12 -4.80
C THR A 416 14.60 9.91 -4.36
N VAL A 417 13.94 8.79 -4.13
CA VAL A 417 14.56 7.54 -3.68
C VAL A 417 15.40 6.92 -4.80
N THR A 418 14.89 6.93 -6.05
CA THR A 418 15.61 6.38 -7.21
C THR A 418 16.93 7.12 -7.46
N TYR A 419 16.93 8.46 -7.37
CA TYR A 419 18.17 9.24 -7.54
C TYR A 419 19.23 8.85 -6.51
N TYR A 420 18.82 8.77 -5.24
CA TYR A 420 19.69 8.34 -4.15
C TYR A 420 20.22 6.93 -4.39
N ALA A 421 19.33 5.97 -4.66
CA ALA A 421 19.71 4.59 -4.91
C ALA A 421 20.72 4.44 -6.05
N ASN A 422 20.50 5.11 -7.18
CA ASN A 422 21.43 5.09 -8.31
C ASN A 422 22.78 5.72 -7.94
N CYS A 423 22.79 6.79 -7.13
CA CYS A 423 24.01 7.44 -6.69
C CYS A 423 24.82 6.58 -5.73
N MET A 424 24.17 5.80 -4.87
CA MET A 424 24.81 4.96 -3.85
C MET A 424 25.04 3.52 -4.33
N GLY A 425 24.47 3.11 -5.46
CA GLY A 425 24.61 1.75 -6.03
C GLY A 425 23.71 0.71 -5.35
N LEU A 426 22.47 1.11 -4.99
CA LEU A 426 21.45 0.28 -4.36
C LEU A 426 20.43 -0.25 -5.39
#